data_0e98345dfa181927f40addb9f0d8f4cc
#
_entry.id   0e98345dfa181927f40addb9f0d8f4cc
#
_cell.length_a   1.000
_cell.length_b   1.000
_cell.length_c   1.000
_cell.angle_alpha   90.00
_cell.angle_beta   90.00
_cell.angle_gamma   90.00
#
_symmetry.space_group_name_H-M   'P 1'
#
loop_
_entity.id
_entity.type
_entity.pdbx_description
1 polymer ?
#
loop_
_entity_poly.entity_id
_entity_poly.type
_entity_poly.pdbx_seq_one_letter_code
_entity_poly.pdbx_strand_id
1 'polypeptide(L)'
;MSEKTKTLKKAFLCAFPHTIPIFAGFWFLGMTYGISMLDRFRGMGWKKIYLIFGMCDETFSINYTAEIPPDVDRGWFMFFVTLLNHFYWFFGATLGGIFGDLIHFSTEGLDFVVTAMFVVIFLEQWLKEKNHTSSLTGLGISLLCLAAFGSENFILPAMAGILLALSFLRKPLEKGGMPL
;
A
#
# COMPACT_ATOMS: atom_id res chain seq x y z
N MET A 1 10.44 27.59 30.25
CA MET A 1 9.83 26.75 29.19
C MET A 1 8.40 27.24 29.02
N SER A 2 8.08 27.82 27.87
CA SER A 2 6.80 28.50 27.61
C SER A 2 5.63 27.50 27.76
N GLU A 3 4.48 28.00 28.25
CA GLU A 3 3.23 27.24 28.45
C GLU A 3 2.79 26.55 27.11
N LYS A 4 3.03 27.22 25.99
CA LYS A 4 2.84 26.71 24.64
C LYS A 4 3.67 25.45 24.33
N THR A 5 4.91 25.38 24.85
CA THR A 5 5.79 24.21 24.68
C THR A 5 5.30 23.02 25.52
N LYS A 6 4.73 23.26 26.69
CA LYS A 6 4.15 22.20 27.54
C LYS A 6 2.90 21.60 26.87
N THR A 7 2.04 22.44 26.28
CA THR A 7 0.82 22.03 25.59
C THR A 7 1.16 21.19 24.34
N LEU A 8 2.14 21.63 23.53
CA LEU A 8 2.62 20.89 22.36
C LEU A 8 3.19 19.51 22.74
N LYS A 9 4.02 19.46 23.80
CA LYS A 9 4.57 18.19 24.28
C LYS A 9 3.49 17.22 24.75
N LYS A 10 2.48 17.74 25.46
CA LYS A 10 1.35 16.93 25.94
C LYS A 10 0.50 16.41 24.77
N ALA A 11 0.23 17.26 23.77
CA ALA A 11 -0.48 16.87 22.55
C ALA A 11 0.28 15.78 21.79
N PHE A 12 1.60 15.94 21.61
CA PHE A 12 2.44 14.93 20.96
C PHE A 12 2.43 13.58 21.70
N LEU A 13 2.62 13.60 23.03
CA LEU A 13 2.62 12.38 23.85
C LEU A 13 1.25 11.68 23.85
N CYS A 14 0.17 12.42 23.70
CA CYS A 14 -1.18 11.88 23.61
C CYS A 14 -1.42 11.27 22.20
N ALA A 15 -0.96 11.94 21.13
CA ALA A 15 -1.16 11.48 19.75
C ALA A 15 -0.28 10.27 19.40
N PHE A 16 0.96 10.21 19.92
CA PHE A 16 1.95 9.20 19.56
C PHE A 16 1.46 7.74 19.69
N PRO A 17 0.83 7.32 20.80
CA PRO A 17 0.34 5.95 20.92
C PRO A 17 -0.69 5.58 19.87
N HIS A 18 -1.51 6.54 19.41
CA HIS A 18 -2.53 6.31 18.39
C HIS A 18 -1.93 6.13 16.98
N THR A 19 -0.69 6.60 16.76
CA THR A 19 -0.01 6.45 15.48
C THR A 19 0.80 5.14 15.37
N ILE A 20 1.02 4.42 16.48
CA ILE A 20 1.79 3.16 16.48
C ILE A 20 1.20 2.09 15.55
N PRO A 21 -0.12 1.84 15.55
CA PRO A 21 -0.71 0.87 14.61
C PRO A 21 -0.54 1.28 13.15
N ILE A 22 -0.63 2.58 12.86
CA ILE A 22 -0.42 3.14 11.52
C ILE A 22 1.05 2.95 11.10
N PHE A 23 1.99 3.25 11.98
CA PHE A 23 3.41 3.03 11.75
C PHE A 23 3.72 1.55 11.47
N ALA A 24 3.15 0.63 12.27
CA ALA A 24 3.32 -0.79 12.06
C ALA A 24 2.75 -1.25 10.70
N GLY A 25 1.60 -0.73 10.28
CA GLY A 25 1.01 -0.98 8.97
C GLY A 25 1.91 -0.50 7.83
N PHE A 26 2.39 0.72 7.88
CA PHE A 26 3.32 1.26 6.86
C PHE A 26 4.64 0.50 6.82
N TRP A 27 5.20 0.15 7.98
CA TRP A 27 6.42 -0.66 8.06
C TRP A 27 6.23 -2.01 7.39
N PHE A 28 5.11 -2.67 7.68
CA PHE A 28 4.78 -3.96 7.13
C PHE A 28 4.57 -3.91 5.60
N LEU A 29 3.78 -2.97 5.11
CA LEU A 29 3.55 -2.76 3.68
C LEU A 29 4.85 -2.42 2.96
N GLY A 30 5.64 -1.50 3.50
CA GLY A 30 6.93 -1.11 2.94
C GLY A 30 7.92 -2.28 2.87
N MET A 31 7.95 -3.15 3.88
CA MET A 31 8.76 -4.37 3.85
C MET A 31 8.26 -5.36 2.79
N THR A 32 6.96 -5.60 2.73
CA THR A 32 6.36 -6.57 1.79
C THR A 32 6.59 -6.16 0.35
N TYR A 33 6.28 -4.92 0.01
CA TYR A 33 6.52 -4.38 -1.32
C TYR A 33 8.01 -4.24 -1.63
N GLY A 34 8.80 -3.79 -0.64
CA GLY A 34 10.24 -3.66 -0.78
C GLY A 34 10.92 -4.99 -1.09
N ILE A 35 10.51 -6.08 -0.43
CA ILE A 35 11.03 -7.44 -0.69
C ILE A 35 10.65 -7.89 -2.10
N SER A 36 9.41 -7.70 -2.51
CA SER A 36 8.91 -8.08 -3.85
C SER A 36 9.62 -7.33 -4.98
N MET A 37 10.12 -6.12 -4.69
CA MET A 37 10.78 -5.25 -5.68
C MET A 37 12.30 -5.24 -5.58
N LEU A 38 12.93 -6.02 -4.67
CA LEU A 38 14.36 -5.98 -4.40
C LEU A 38 15.22 -6.22 -5.66
N ASP A 39 14.84 -7.18 -6.48
CA ASP A 39 15.56 -7.49 -7.72
C ASP A 39 15.40 -6.38 -8.76
N ARG A 40 14.24 -5.74 -8.79
CA ARG A 40 13.99 -4.59 -9.68
C ARG A 40 14.77 -3.35 -9.26
N PHE A 41 15.10 -3.20 -7.97
CA PHE A 41 15.84 -2.07 -7.41
C PHE A 41 17.35 -2.28 -7.39
N ARG A 42 17.87 -3.39 -7.96
CA ARG A 42 19.31 -3.62 -8.08
C ARG A 42 19.97 -2.54 -8.91
N GLY A 43 21.09 -2.02 -8.41
CA GLY A 43 21.91 -1.00 -9.11
C GLY A 43 21.37 0.43 -9.05
N MET A 44 20.25 0.70 -8.37
CA MET A 44 19.63 2.04 -8.35
C MET A 44 20.25 3.01 -7.33
N GLY A 45 21.27 2.59 -6.58
CA GLY A 45 21.99 3.45 -5.63
C GLY A 45 21.04 4.08 -4.59
N TRP A 46 21.18 5.39 -4.34
CA TRP A 46 20.39 6.14 -3.36
C TRP A 46 18.88 6.18 -3.69
N LYS A 47 18.52 6.10 -4.98
CA LYS A 47 17.11 6.08 -5.43
C LYS A 47 16.34 4.94 -4.79
N LYS A 48 17.00 3.78 -4.55
CA LYS A 48 16.38 2.62 -3.90
C LYS A 48 15.76 2.94 -2.54
N ILE A 49 16.41 3.77 -1.73
CA ILE A 49 15.89 4.15 -0.39
C ILE A 49 14.60 4.94 -0.55
N TYR A 50 14.59 5.91 -1.48
CA TYR A 50 13.40 6.70 -1.75
C TYR A 50 12.25 5.87 -2.33
N LEU A 51 12.56 4.95 -3.26
CA LEU A 51 11.58 4.05 -3.86
C LEU A 51 10.92 3.13 -2.82
N ILE A 52 11.69 2.59 -1.86
CA ILE A 52 11.15 1.77 -0.78
C ILE A 52 10.27 2.61 0.17
N PHE A 53 10.74 3.82 0.51
CA PHE A 53 9.99 4.73 1.37
C PHE A 53 8.67 5.20 0.75
N GLY A 54 8.69 5.52 -0.55
CA GLY A 54 7.53 6.02 -1.29
C GLY A 54 6.62 4.92 -1.86
N MET A 55 6.82 3.67 -1.44
CA MET A 55 6.04 2.56 -1.94
C MET A 55 4.64 2.57 -1.34
N CYS A 56 3.63 2.70 -2.20
CA CYS A 56 2.21 2.51 -1.91
C CYS A 56 1.62 1.59 -2.98
N ASP A 57 0.35 1.24 -2.86
CA ASP A 57 -0.32 0.31 -3.77
C ASP A 57 -0.25 0.79 -5.22
N GLU A 58 -0.43 2.08 -5.46
CA GLU A 58 -0.41 2.69 -6.78
C GLU A 58 1.01 2.68 -7.38
N THR A 59 2.02 3.10 -6.61
CA THR A 59 3.42 3.08 -7.08
C THR A 59 3.92 1.67 -7.30
N PHE A 60 3.51 0.72 -6.46
CA PHE A 60 3.83 -0.69 -6.65
C PHE A 60 3.20 -1.21 -7.94
N SER A 61 1.90 -0.99 -8.15
CA SER A 61 1.18 -1.45 -9.33
C SER A 61 1.85 -0.95 -10.61
N ILE A 62 2.12 0.35 -10.70
CA ILE A 62 2.76 0.94 -11.89
C ILE A 62 4.19 0.40 -12.06
N ASN A 63 5.03 0.45 -11.03
CA ASN A 63 6.42 0.03 -11.11
C ASN A 63 6.60 -1.47 -11.37
N TYR A 64 5.61 -2.27 -10.98
CA TYR A 64 5.62 -3.71 -11.20
C TYR A 64 5.15 -4.07 -12.62
N THR A 65 4.13 -3.39 -13.14
CA THR A 65 3.46 -3.75 -14.41
C THR A 65 3.97 -2.98 -15.63
N ALA A 66 4.62 -1.81 -15.43
CA ALA A 66 5.05 -0.97 -16.53
C ALA A 66 6.11 -1.65 -17.41
N GLU A 67 5.86 -1.65 -18.70
CA GLU A 67 6.83 -2.00 -19.73
C GLU A 67 7.62 -0.74 -20.08
N ILE A 68 8.86 -0.68 -19.57
CA ILE A 68 9.73 0.49 -19.76
C ILE A 68 10.48 0.34 -21.09
N PRO A 69 10.38 1.32 -22.00
CA PRO A 69 11.12 1.31 -23.25
C PRO A 69 12.64 1.19 -23.01
N PRO A 70 13.37 0.50 -23.92
CA PRO A 70 14.80 0.23 -23.74
C PRO A 70 15.70 1.49 -23.75
N ASP A 71 15.22 2.61 -24.25
CA ASP A 71 15.88 3.92 -24.28
C ASP A 71 15.66 4.74 -23.00
N VAL A 72 14.81 4.24 -22.07
CA VAL A 72 14.49 4.94 -20.83
C VAL A 72 15.21 4.27 -19.64
N ASP A 73 15.94 5.07 -18.84
CA ASP A 73 16.54 4.56 -17.59
C ASP A 73 15.49 4.15 -16.60
N ARG A 74 15.48 2.87 -16.26
CA ARG A 74 14.51 2.25 -15.37
C ARG A 74 14.49 2.87 -13.97
N GLY A 75 15.67 3.23 -13.45
CA GLY A 75 15.78 3.81 -12.11
C GLY A 75 15.19 5.21 -12.03
N TRP A 76 15.37 6.01 -13.08
CA TRP A 76 14.76 7.33 -13.18
C TRP A 76 13.26 7.26 -13.45
N PHE A 77 12.82 6.32 -14.29
CA PHE A 77 11.38 6.09 -14.51
C PHE A 77 10.66 5.81 -13.19
N MET A 78 11.11 4.82 -12.43
CA MET A 78 10.51 4.46 -11.14
C MET A 78 10.59 5.60 -10.13
N PHE A 79 11.69 6.35 -10.13
CA PHE A 79 11.86 7.52 -9.27
C PHE A 79 10.80 8.59 -9.57
N PHE A 80 10.61 8.92 -10.85
CA PHE A 80 9.61 9.92 -11.23
C PHE A 80 8.19 9.44 -11.01
N VAL A 81 7.86 8.18 -11.23
CA VAL A 81 6.54 7.62 -10.88
C VAL A 81 6.27 7.83 -9.39
N THR A 82 7.22 7.47 -8.52
CA THR A 82 7.08 7.64 -7.08
C THR A 82 6.98 9.12 -6.67
N LEU A 83 7.80 9.97 -7.26
CA LEU A 83 7.81 11.41 -6.98
C LEU A 83 6.50 12.09 -7.40
N LEU A 84 6.02 11.80 -8.60
CA LEU A 84 4.76 12.35 -9.12
C LEU A 84 3.57 11.88 -8.28
N ASN A 85 3.56 10.62 -7.87
CA ASN A 85 2.51 10.09 -7.01
C ASN A 85 2.47 10.79 -5.65
N HIS A 86 3.62 11.00 -5.01
CA HIS A 86 3.71 11.82 -3.79
C HIS A 86 3.22 13.25 -4.01
N PHE A 87 3.59 13.86 -5.15
CA PHE A 87 3.15 15.20 -5.49
C PHE A 87 1.63 15.27 -5.67
N TYR A 88 1.04 14.31 -6.39
CA TYR A 88 -0.41 14.26 -6.60
C TYR A 88 -1.17 14.06 -5.29
N TRP A 89 -0.66 13.18 -4.42
CA TRP A 89 -1.24 12.98 -3.10
C TRP A 89 -1.19 14.25 -2.25
N PHE A 90 -0.02 14.87 -2.17
CA PHE A 90 0.17 16.13 -1.42
C PHE A 90 -0.72 17.25 -1.97
N PHE A 91 -0.74 17.42 -3.27
CA PHE A 91 -1.52 18.47 -3.93
C PHE A 91 -3.02 18.24 -3.79
N GLY A 92 -3.48 17.01 -4.00
CA GLY A 92 -4.88 16.62 -3.80
C GLY A 92 -5.36 16.84 -2.36
N ALA A 93 -4.55 16.42 -1.38
CA ALA A 93 -4.87 16.62 0.04
C ALA A 93 -4.92 18.12 0.40
N THR A 94 -3.97 18.91 -0.13
CA THR A 94 -3.92 20.37 0.11
C THR A 94 -5.13 21.07 -0.50
N LEU A 95 -5.48 20.75 -1.75
CA LEU A 95 -6.68 21.29 -2.41
C LEU A 95 -7.96 20.86 -1.68
N GLY A 96 -8.06 19.60 -1.27
CA GLY A 96 -9.18 19.12 -0.48
C GLY A 96 -9.32 19.86 0.84
N GLY A 97 -8.19 20.15 1.53
CA GLY A 97 -8.21 20.95 2.76
C GLY A 97 -8.59 22.42 2.56
N ILE A 98 -8.14 23.04 1.46
CA ILE A 98 -8.44 24.45 1.17
C ILE A 98 -9.89 24.62 0.69
N PHE A 99 -10.34 23.74 -0.19
CA PHE A 99 -11.65 23.85 -0.84
C PHE A 99 -12.74 23.03 -0.16
N GLY A 100 -12.40 22.19 0.83
CA GLY A 100 -13.36 21.33 1.51
C GLY A 100 -14.52 22.09 2.14
N ASP A 101 -14.25 23.27 2.72
CA ASP A 101 -15.28 24.14 3.30
C ASP A 101 -16.18 24.82 2.25
N LEU A 102 -15.73 24.90 0.99
CA LEU A 102 -16.50 25.46 -0.12
C LEU A 102 -17.39 24.42 -0.80
N ILE A 103 -17.11 23.15 -0.54
CA ILE A 103 -17.82 22.03 -1.15
C ILE A 103 -19.02 21.68 -0.26
N HIS A 104 -20.21 22.15 -0.65
CA HIS A 104 -21.47 21.93 0.06
C HIS A 104 -22.25 20.74 -0.50
N PHE A 105 -21.61 19.78 -1.16
CA PHE A 105 -22.28 18.55 -1.58
C PHE A 105 -22.13 17.45 -0.53
N SER A 106 -23.08 16.52 -0.52
CA SER A 106 -23.02 15.36 0.35
C SER A 106 -21.74 14.54 0.06
N THR A 107 -20.98 14.25 1.10
CA THR A 107 -19.84 13.33 1.02
C THR A 107 -20.27 11.86 1.13
N GLU A 108 -21.57 11.60 1.24
CA GLU A 108 -22.15 10.26 1.20
C GLU A 108 -21.71 9.58 -0.11
N GLY A 109 -21.09 8.43 0.00
CA GLY A 109 -20.56 7.67 -1.15
C GLY A 109 -19.08 7.89 -1.48
N LEU A 110 -18.35 8.82 -0.85
CA LEU A 110 -16.90 8.91 -1.01
C LEU A 110 -16.20 7.62 -0.53
N ASP A 111 -16.71 7.00 0.53
CA ASP A 111 -16.23 5.69 1.01
C ASP A 111 -16.40 4.60 -0.05
N PHE A 112 -17.46 4.70 -0.87
CA PHE A 112 -17.66 3.79 -1.99
C PHE A 112 -16.59 3.96 -3.08
N VAL A 113 -16.11 5.19 -3.32
CA VAL A 113 -15.06 5.43 -4.34
C VAL A 113 -13.77 4.71 -3.96
N VAL A 114 -13.37 4.75 -2.69
CA VAL A 114 -12.18 4.03 -2.19
C VAL A 114 -12.39 2.52 -2.33
N THR A 115 -13.54 2.02 -1.94
CA THR A 115 -13.89 0.59 -2.08
C THR A 115 -13.88 0.17 -3.55
N ALA A 116 -14.48 0.97 -4.44
CA ALA A 116 -14.51 0.70 -5.88
C ALA A 116 -13.09 0.68 -6.47
N MET A 117 -12.21 1.58 -6.03
CA MET A 117 -10.80 1.60 -6.44
C MET A 117 -10.10 0.27 -6.10
N PHE A 118 -10.24 -0.22 -4.86
CA PHE A 118 -9.65 -1.50 -4.47
C PHE A 118 -10.24 -2.69 -5.25
N VAL A 119 -11.54 -2.67 -5.54
CA VAL A 119 -12.20 -3.68 -6.37
C VAL A 119 -11.62 -3.67 -7.79
N VAL A 120 -11.41 -2.49 -8.38
CA VAL A 120 -10.80 -2.35 -9.71
C VAL A 120 -9.36 -2.87 -9.72
N ILE A 121 -8.54 -2.51 -8.73
CA ILE A 121 -7.17 -3.00 -8.60
C ILE A 121 -7.16 -4.53 -8.48
N PHE A 122 -8.04 -5.10 -7.67
CA PHE A 122 -8.17 -6.55 -7.53
C PHE A 122 -8.57 -7.22 -8.84
N LEU A 123 -9.56 -6.67 -9.55
CA LEU A 123 -10.01 -7.20 -10.84
C LEU A 123 -8.93 -7.09 -11.92
N GLU A 124 -8.16 -6.00 -11.93
CA GLU A 124 -7.05 -5.84 -12.87
C GLU A 124 -5.96 -6.89 -12.63
N GLN A 125 -5.62 -7.15 -11.38
CA GLN A 125 -4.69 -8.23 -11.00
C GLN A 125 -5.26 -9.60 -11.39
N TRP A 126 -6.52 -9.83 -11.10
CA TRP A 126 -7.22 -11.07 -11.43
C TRP A 126 -7.19 -11.37 -12.94
N LEU A 127 -7.43 -10.37 -13.78
CA LEU A 127 -7.45 -10.51 -15.23
C LEU A 127 -6.05 -10.71 -15.83
N LYS A 128 -5.01 -10.18 -15.20
CA LYS A 128 -3.61 -10.33 -15.66
C LYS A 128 -2.99 -11.66 -15.27
N GLU A 129 -3.38 -12.23 -14.15
CA GLU A 129 -2.79 -13.47 -13.65
C GLU A 129 -3.54 -14.69 -14.18
N LYS A 130 -2.78 -15.68 -14.65
CA LYS A 130 -3.32 -16.98 -15.10
C LYS A 130 -3.64 -17.92 -13.92
N ASN A 131 -3.02 -17.71 -12.79
CA ASN A 131 -3.17 -18.56 -11.60
C ASN A 131 -3.75 -17.77 -10.44
N HIS A 132 -5.00 -18.02 -10.10
CA HIS A 132 -5.74 -17.30 -9.09
C HIS A 132 -5.60 -17.89 -7.66
N THR A 133 -4.67 -18.83 -7.46
CA THR A 133 -4.50 -19.50 -6.16
C THR A 133 -4.18 -18.51 -5.04
N SER A 134 -3.29 -17.54 -5.28
CA SER A 134 -2.94 -16.51 -4.29
C SER A 134 -4.15 -15.64 -3.93
N SER A 135 -4.86 -15.18 -4.95
CA SER A 135 -6.05 -14.31 -4.79
C SER A 135 -7.18 -15.03 -4.05
N LEU A 136 -7.44 -16.29 -4.42
CA LEU A 136 -8.45 -17.12 -3.76
C LEU A 136 -8.07 -17.46 -2.31
N THR A 137 -6.79 -17.74 -2.05
CA THR A 137 -6.28 -17.97 -0.68
C THR A 137 -6.44 -16.72 0.17
N GLY A 138 -6.06 -15.55 -0.37
CA GLY A 138 -6.22 -14.27 0.31
C GLY A 138 -7.68 -13.96 0.62
N LEU A 139 -8.58 -14.12 -0.35
CA LEU A 139 -10.02 -13.91 -0.17
C LEU A 139 -10.60 -14.88 0.87
N GLY A 140 -10.27 -16.17 0.78
CA GLY A 140 -10.75 -17.19 1.72
C GLY A 140 -10.33 -16.91 3.16
N ILE A 141 -9.05 -16.57 3.38
CA ILE A 141 -8.54 -16.23 4.73
C ILE A 141 -9.19 -14.95 5.25
N SER A 142 -9.37 -13.94 4.40
CA SER A 142 -10.02 -12.69 4.79
C SER A 142 -11.46 -12.92 5.24
N LEU A 143 -12.22 -13.72 4.50
CA LEU A 143 -13.60 -14.08 4.87
C LEU A 143 -13.66 -14.91 6.16
N LEU A 144 -12.76 -15.86 6.35
CA LEU A 144 -12.68 -16.65 7.58
C LEU A 144 -12.33 -15.77 8.79
N CYS A 145 -11.37 -14.87 8.64
CA CYS A 145 -11.00 -13.95 9.71
C CYS A 145 -12.13 -12.95 10.01
N LEU A 146 -12.84 -12.47 9.00
CA LEU A 146 -14.00 -11.60 9.17
C LEU A 146 -15.11 -12.30 9.97
N ALA A 147 -15.39 -13.55 9.65
CA ALA A 147 -16.38 -14.37 10.37
C ALA A 147 -15.97 -14.68 11.81
N ALA A 148 -14.67 -14.90 12.08
CA ALA A 148 -14.15 -15.28 13.38
C ALA A 148 -13.92 -14.10 14.34
N PHE A 149 -13.44 -12.95 13.83
CA PHE A 149 -12.99 -11.80 14.62
C PHE A 149 -13.90 -10.56 14.49
N GLY A 150 -14.88 -10.62 13.57
CA GLY A 150 -15.79 -9.49 13.30
C GLY A 150 -15.10 -8.36 12.52
N SER A 151 -15.90 -7.37 12.08
CA SER A 151 -15.48 -6.29 11.18
C SER A 151 -14.41 -5.35 11.76
N GLU A 152 -14.33 -5.22 13.07
CA GLU A 152 -13.42 -4.29 13.72
C GLU A 152 -11.98 -4.82 13.87
N ASN A 153 -11.83 -6.15 14.04
CA ASN A 153 -10.55 -6.74 14.42
C ASN A 153 -9.99 -7.77 13.41
N PHE A 154 -10.65 -8.00 12.27
CA PHE A 154 -10.23 -9.05 11.33
C PHE A 154 -8.98 -8.73 10.53
N ILE A 155 -8.65 -7.44 10.34
CA ILE A 155 -7.59 -6.99 9.42
C ILE A 155 -6.23 -7.57 9.81
N LEU A 156 -5.81 -7.40 11.06
CA LEU A 156 -4.50 -7.90 11.53
C LEU A 156 -4.38 -9.43 11.47
N PRO A 157 -5.36 -10.21 11.97
CA PRO A 157 -5.34 -11.67 11.81
C PRO A 157 -5.36 -12.12 10.35
N ALA A 158 -6.13 -11.44 9.49
CA ALA A 158 -6.18 -11.75 8.06
C ALA A 158 -4.82 -11.52 7.40
N MET A 159 -4.18 -10.38 7.65
CA MET A 159 -2.85 -10.09 7.12
C MET A 159 -1.82 -11.14 7.55
N ALA A 160 -1.78 -11.47 8.84
CA ALA A 160 -0.88 -12.52 9.36
C ALA A 160 -1.18 -13.89 8.73
N GLY A 161 -2.45 -14.26 8.64
CA GLY A 161 -2.90 -15.51 8.05
C GLY A 161 -2.54 -15.63 6.56
N ILE A 162 -2.76 -14.57 5.78
CA ILE A 162 -2.41 -14.53 4.36
C ILE A 162 -0.90 -14.68 4.17
N LEU A 163 -0.10 -13.96 4.94
CA LEU A 163 1.37 -14.07 4.86
C LEU A 163 1.86 -15.48 5.17
N LEU A 164 1.36 -16.09 6.25
CA LEU A 164 1.73 -17.46 6.59
C LEU A 164 1.32 -18.41 5.48
N ALA A 165 0.07 -18.35 5.01
CA ALA A 165 -0.42 -19.21 3.96
C ALA A 165 0.37 -19.07 2.66
N LEU A 166 0.64 -17.85 2.19
CA LEU A 166 1.41 -17.62 0.98
C LEU A 166 2.88 -18.01 1.15
N SER A 167 3.47 -17.84 2.34
CA SER A 167 4.83 -18.31 2.63
C SER A 167 4.94 -19.83 2.55
N PHE A 168 3.93 -20.57 3.01
CA PHE A 168 3.89 -22.03 2.89
C PHE A 168 3.60 -22.49 1.45
N LEU A 169 2.74 -21.77 0.74
CA LEU A 169 2.37 -22.04 -0.65
C LEU A 169 3.44 -21.58 -1.67
N ARG A 170 4.44 -20.82 -1.25
CA ARG A 170 5.49 -20.30 -2.11
C ARG A 170 6.17 -21.38 -2.95
N LYS A 171 6.64 -22.45 -2.32
CA LYS A 171 7.34 -23.56 -3.00
C LYS A 171 6.51 -24.25 -4.09
N PRO A 172 5.22 -24.61 -3.86
CA PRO A 172 4.38 -25.16 -4.92
C PRO A 172 4.01 -24.13 -6.01
N LEU A 173 3.88 -22.84 -5.67
CA LEU A 173 3.57 -21.78 -6.64
C LEU A 173 4.77 -21.49 -7.57
N GLU A 174 6.00 -21.46 -7.05
CA GLU A 174 7.22 -21.31 -7.87
C GLU A 174 7.41 -22.50 -8.84
N LYS A 175 7.05 -23.71 -8.45
CA LYS A 175 7.10 -24.90 -9.34
C LYS A 175 6.04 -24.89 -10.44
N GLY A 176 4.97 -24.12 -10.29
CA GLY A 176 3.93 -23.92 -11.28
C GLY A 176 4.23 -22.88 -12.38
N GLY A 177 5.47 -22.37 -12.44
CA GLY A 177 5.95 -21.51 -13.55
C GLY A 177 5.71 -20.02 -13.35
N MET A 178 5.59 -19.54 -12.13
CA MET A 178 5.47 -18.11 -11.85
C MET A 178 6.70 -17.62 -11.08
N PRO A 179 7.54 -16.71 -11.64
CA PRO A 179 8.48 -15.94 -10.85
C PRO A 179 7.66 -14.93 -10.01
N LEU A 180 7.84 -14.98 -8.72
CA LEU A 180 7.35 -13.96 -7.78
C LEU A 180 8.13 -12.66 -7.97
#